data_6839975fb2f9b9ce3b9354ce6608e517
#
_entry.id   6839975fb2f9b9ce3b9354ce6608e517
#
_cell.length_a   1.000
_cell.length_b   1.000
_cell.length_c   1.000
_cell.angle_alpha   90.00
_cell.angle_beta   90.00
_cell.angle_gamma   90.00
#
_symmetry.space_group_name_H-M   'P 1'
#
loop_
_entity.id
_entity.type
_entity.pdbx_description
1 polymer ?
#
loop_
_entity_poly.entity_id
_entity_poly.type
_entity_poly.pdbx_seq_one_letter_code
_entity_poly.pdbx_strand_id
1 'polypeptide(L)' 'MSEFVKGKNIMITGATSGIGLELVKSFSSKGANIIMLGKDEDKLDELYDEISTHGGKNLIIKSDLRELDEKGAIQV' A
#
# COMPACT_ATOMS: atom_id res chain seq x y z
N MET A 1 1.72 -4.54 -19.92
CA MET A 1 1.88 -3.58 -18.83
C MET A 1 1.84 -4.22 -17.46
N SER A 2 0.92 -5.18 -17.25
CA SER A 2 0.82 -5.84 -15.95
C SER A 2 2.10 -6.58 -15.55
N GLU A 3 2.86 -7.03 -16.51
CA GLU A 3 4.09 -7.76 -16.24
C GLU A 3 5.16 -6.90 -15.58
N PHE A 4 5.09 -5.59 -15.78
CA PHE A 4 6.07 -4.69 -15.17
C PHE A 4 5.93 -4.62 -13.65
N VAL A 5 4.72 -4.85 -13.14
CA VAL A 5 4.49 -4.73 -11.70
C VAL A 5 4.29 -6.07 -11.01
N LYS A 6 4.08 -7.12 -11.78
CA LYS A 6 3.86 -8.44 -11.20
C LYS A 6 5.05 -8.85 -10.34
N GLY A 7 4.80 -9.17 -9.10
CA GLY A 7 5.85 -9.57 -8.15
C GLY A 7 6.70 -8.44 -7.61
N LYS A 8 6.46 -7.20 -8.06
CA LYS A 8 7.21 -6.05 -7.57
C LYS A 8 6.64 -5.57 -6.24
N ASN A 9 7.51 -4.99 -5.43
CA ASN A 9 7.09 -4.40 -4.16
C ASN A 9 6.86 -2.91 -4.37
N ILE A 10 5.63 -2.47 -4.14
CA ILE A 10 5.25 -1.08 -4.39
C ILE A 10 4.72 -0.47 -3.10
N MET A 11 5.33 0.63 -2.67
CA MET A 11 4.86 1.35 -1.49
C MET A 11 3.97 2.51 -1.92
N ILE A 12 2.80 2.61 -1.31
CA ILE A 12 1.85 3.66 -1.63
C ILE A 12 1.47 4.41 -0.37
N THR A 13 1.76 5.70 -0.33
CA THR A 13 1.36 6.57 0.77
C THR A 13 -0.03 7.11 0.48
N GLY A 14 -0.80 7.37 1.54
CA GLY A 14 -2.17 7.83 1.36
C GLY A 14 -3.03 6.78 0.68
N ALA A 15 -2.82 5.52 1.02
CA ALA A 15 -3.40 4.38 0.30
C ALA A 15 -4.93 4.30 0.41
N THR A 16 -5.52 4.97 1.39
CA THR A 16 -6.95 4.81 1.66
C THR A 16 -7.84 5.87 1.02
N SER A 17 -7.28 6.77 0.25
CA SER A 17 -8.09 7.81 -0.35
C SER A 17 -7.54 8.25 -1.70
N GLY A 18 -8.45 8.75 -2.55
CA GLY A 18 -8.09 9.38 -3.81
C GLY A 18 -7.23 8.53 -4.71
N ILE A 19 -6.18 9.14 -5.21
CA ILE A 19 -5.27 8.50 -6.16
C ILE A 19 -4.58 7.30 -5.55
N GLY A 20 -4.22 7.39 -4.28
CA GLY A 20 -3.55 6.28 -3.59
C GLY A 20 -4.39 5.02 -3.59
N LEU A 21 -5.68 5.17 -3.29
CA LEU A 21 -6.61 4.04 -3.28
C LEU A 21 -6.70 3.39 -4.66
N GLU A 22 -6.83 4.21 -5.69
CA GLU A 22 -6.91 3.70 -7.06
C GLU A 22 -5.64 2.96 -7.46
N LEU A 23 -4.49 3.50 -7.07
CA LEU A 23 -3.21 2.86 -7.37
C LEU A 23 -3.08 1.51 -6.69
N VAL A 24 -3.49 1.43 -5.42
CA VAL A 24 -3.44 0.17 -4.69
C VAL A 24 -4.25 -0.90 -5.41
N LYS A 25 -5.47 -0.56 -5.78
CA LYS A 25 -6.34 -1.53 -6.45
C LYS A 25 -5.80 -1.93 -7.82
N SER A 26 -5.30 -0.95 -8.56
CA SER A 26 -4.78 -1.21 -9.90
C SER A 26 -3.55 -2.10 -9.86
N PHE A 27 -2.56 -1.75 -9.06
CA PHE A 27 -1.33 -2.53 -8.99
C PHE A 27 -1.56 -3.90 -8.39
N SER A 28 -2.42 -3.97 -7.37
CA SER A 28 -2.73 -5.25 -6.75
C SER A 28 -3.36 -6.21 -7.75
N SER A 29 -4.28 -5.72 -8.56
CA SER A 29 -4.94 -6.57 -9.57
C SER A 29 -3.96 -7.07 -10.62
N LYS A 30 -2.81 -6.42 -10.74
CA LYS A 30 -1.77 -6.81 -11.70
C LYS A 30 -0.69 -7.68 -11.06
N GLY A 31 -0.90 -8.11 -9.83
CA GLY A 31 0.01 -9.04 -9.18
C GLY A 31 1.14 -8.42 -8.39
N ALA A 32 1.11 -7.13 -8.15
CA ALA A 32 2.12 -6.48 -7.34
C ALA A 32 1.91 -6.77 -5.85
N ASN A 33 3.00 -6.67 -5.09
CA ASN A 33 2.95 -6.72 -3.64
C ASN A 33 2.86 -5.28 -3.14
N ILE A 34 1.85 -4.98 -2.35
CA ILE A 34 1.56 -3.61 -1.97
C ILE A 34 1.95 -3.35 -0.52
N ILE A 35 2.71 -2.28 -0.31
CA ILE A 35 3.01 -1.78 1.03
C ILE A 35 2.19 -0.51 1.21
N MET A 36 1.17 -0.59 2.05
CA MET A 36 0.24 0.52 2.23
C MET A 36 0.60 1.32 3.46
N LEU A 37 0.76 2.61 3.28
CA LEU A 37 1.11 3.53 4.35
C LEU A 37 -0.01 4.53 4.55
N GLY A 38 -0.49 4.64 5.78
CA GLY A 38 -1.55 5.58 6.09
C GLY A 38 -1.87 5.56 7.57
N LYS A 39 -2.74 6.45 7.99
CA LYS A 39 -3.10 6.57 9.40
C LYS A 39 -4.52 6.11 9.74
N ASP A 40 -5.34 5.86 8.73
CA ASP A 40 -6.69 5.36 8.96
C ASP A 40 -6.67 3.84 9.02
N GLU A 41 -6.54 3.31 10.21
CA GLU A 41 -6.34 1.88 10.40
C GLU A 41 -7.50 1.03 9.90
N ASP A 42 -8.73 1.49 10.13
CA ASP A 42 -9.90 0.71 9.70
C ASP A 42 -9.96 0.59 8.19
N LYS A 43 -9.70 1.68 7.50
CA LYS A 43 -9.71 1.66 6.04
C LYS A 43 -8.56 0.85 5.47
N LEU A 44 -7.40 0.90 6.12
CA LEU A 44 -6.27 0.10 5.69
C LEU A 44 -6.57 -1.39 5.83
N ASP A 45 -7.21 -1.78 6.92
CA ASP A 45 -7.56 -3.17 7.13
C ASP A 45 -8.59 -3.66 6.10
N GLU A 46 -9.58 -2.83 5.81
CA GLU A 46 -10.57 -3.16 4.80
C GLU A 46 -9.93 -3.31 3.43
N LEU A 47 -9.04 -2.40 3.09
CA LEU A 47 -8.37 -2.44 1.81
C LEU A 47 -7.45 -3.64 1.70
N TYR A 48 -6.77 -3.97 2.78
CA TYR A 48 -5.91 -5.15 2.83
C TYR A 48 -6.72 -6.40 2.51
N ASP A 49 -7.88 -6.55 3.15
CA ASP A 49 -8.73 -7.70 2.90
C ASP A 49 -9.19 -7.76 1.45
N GLU A 50 -9.54 -6.60 0.90
CA GLU A 50 -10.00 -6.54 -0.48
C GLU A 50 -8.91 -6.96 -1.46
N ILE A 51 -7.70 -6.44 -1.30
CA ILE A 51 -6.63 -6.74 -2.26
C ILE A 51 -5.99 -8.09 -2.03
N SER A 52 -6.17 -8.69 -0.85
CA SER A 52 -5.58 -10.00 -0.60
C SER A 52 -6.17 -11.08 -1.50
N THR A 53 -7.34 -10.83 -2.07
CA THR A 53 -7.94 -11.75 -3.04
C THR A 53 -7.14 -11.86 -4.32
N HIS A 54 -6.25 -10.93 -4.58
CA HIS A 54 -5.40 -10.94 -5.78
C HIS A 54 -4.14 -11.76 -5.60
N GLY A 55 -3.87 -12.23 -4.40
CA GLY A 55 -2.78 -13.18 -4.16
C GLY A 55 -1.42 -12.60 -3.90
N GLY A 56 -1.26 -11.29 -3.94
CA GLY A 56 0.03 -10.67 -3.65
C GLY A 56 0.37 -10.70 -2.16
N LYS A 57 1.61 -10.41 -1.85
CA LYS A 57 2.04 -10.27 -0.46
C LYS A 57 1.94 -8.80 -0.09
N ASN A 58 1.03 -8.49 0.81
CA ASN A 58 0.75 -7.11 1.16
C ASN A 58 1.15 -6.81 2.59
N LEU A 59 1.46 -5.55 2.85
CA LEU A 59 1.90 -5.10 4.16
C LEU A 59 1.25 -3.77 4.48
N ILE A 60 0.85 -3.59 5.72
CA ILE A 60 0.28 -2.34 6.19
C ILE A 60 1.25 -1.69 7.17
N ILE A 61 1.51 -0.42 6.97
CA ILE A 61 2.23 0.39 7.93
C ILE A 61 1.28 1.47 8.42
N LYS A 62 0.78 1.30 9.62
CA LYS A 62 -0.21 2.19 10.22
C LYS A 62 0.49 3.34 10.92
N SER A 63 0.90 4.32 10.13
CA SER A 63 1.68 5.41 10.66
C SER A 63 1.48 6.68 9.86
N ASP A 64 1.64 7.81 10.53
CA ASP A 64 1.63 9.10 9.87
C ASP A 64 3.03 9.34 9.32
N LEU A 65 3.11 9.78 8.07
CA LEU A 65 4.38 10.10 7.45
C LEU A 65 5.20 11.11 8.24
N ARG A 66 4.50 12.04 8.88
CA ARG A 66 5.16 13.04 9.68
C ARG A 66 5.88 12.42 10.88
N GLU A 67 5.27 11.44 11.50
CA GLU A 67 5.90 10.70 12.59
C GLU A 67 7.15 9.99 12.13
N LEU A 68 7.07 9.33 10.99
CA LEU A 68 8.19 8.61 10.43
C LEU A 68 9.35 9.56 10.15
N ASP A 69 9.03 10.73 9.60
CA ASP A 69 10.03 11.72 9.27
C ASP A 69 10.72 12.27 10.53
N GLU A 70 9.93 12.57 11.56
CA GLU A 70 10.47 13.08 12.82
C GLU A 70 11.42 12.10 13.48
N LYS A 71 11.12 10.84 13.38
CA LYS A 71 11.94 9.80 13.98
C LYS A 71 13.09 9.36 13.08
N GLY A 72 13.18 9.93 11.90
CA GLY A 72 14.18 9.55 10.94
C GLY A 72 14.03 8.12 10.48
N ALA A 73 12.83 7.61 10.54
CA ALA A 73 12.57 6.21 10.22
C ALA A 73 12.53 5.94 8.73
N ILE A 74 12.36 6.95 7.93
CA ILE A 74 12.33 6.78 6.49
C ILE A 74 13.75 6.86 5.97
N GLN A 75 14.36 5.73 5.86
CA GLN A 75 15.72 5.58 5.37
C GLN A 75 15.66 4.70 4.14
N VAL A 76 15.81 5.25 3.01
CA VAL A 76 15.78 4.46 1.77
C VAL A 76 17.07 4.50 1.01
#